data_21e14e4727395ca7d9b7728d9e05cf5a
#
_entry.id   21e14e4727395ca7d9b7728d9e05cf5a
#
_cell.length_a   1.000
_cell.length_b   1.000
_cell.length_c   1.000
_cell.angle_alpha   90.00
_cell.angle_beta   90.00
_cell.angle_gamma   90.00
#
_symmetry.space_group_name_H-M   'P 1'
#
loop_
_entity.id
_entity.type
_entity.pdbx_description
1 polymer ?
#
loop_
_entity_poly.entity_id
_entity_poly.type
_entity_poly.pdbx_seq_one_letter_code
_entity_poly.pdbx_strand_id
1 'polypeptide(L)'
;MSKNYIVIYLLLTVFMPTKTKRNIFSENNEFRKLRQEDTLSDDIIILHTNDVHCGLVDSIGYDGLMLYKKELQMEYKYVLTVDAGDHIQGGAIGFLSKGFDIIDIMNKIGYNVTLLGNHEFDYGIDQLYKCKDRLEYGYISSNFCLRKTKSPIFPPYKIIEVGDKKIGFIGVTTPQTLSKTYLHNIVDENGQMIYDFLNENDGQELYDTVQDYVDQVRSEGAHYVIILSHLGNEGDSLEQFTSTALLSHINNVDAMIDGHTHKIYNTTSNDKDNKPIPLSQTGTKLTHLGIIKIKKDNTITTELLSEIPSPNYYKGMIVERNGLKRFVDPEINSYINEIINSHSDELNEKIGYSDFNLIINLDESGDSSKQISRSEESTLCDLVADAIRDIGDGDICMINAGSIRTDLKKGNITLQNILDILPFSADIIIKEVYGSDILDALEFGMKYLPDKTSRFTQVSGISFKVNTRIKSPVVVDNEEMFVKVEGERRVYDVKVGGEKLDMKKKYRMSFDNYIANGGDGFSMFNKYEEISNVLKTDNEAFAIYIQEKLNGIIPDRYREVQGRIVIEDKKSSDSFGVNLTMSKIIKIILLITILL
;
A
#
# COMPACT_ATOMS: atom_id res chain seq x y z
N MET A 1 -9.68 -50.87 35.07
CA MET A 1 -8.28 -50.51 35.41
C MET A 1 -7.98 -49.00 35.46
N SER A 2 -8.93 -48.08 35.29
CA SER A 2 -8.60 -46.64 35.15
C SER A 2 -8.83 -45.78 36.40
N LYS A 3 -9.51 -46.27 37.43
CA LYS A 3 -9.78 -45.46 38.66
C LYS A 3 -8.68 -45.56 39.74
N ASN A 4 -7.91 -46.63 39.77
CA ASN A 4 -6.91 -46.85 40.83
C ASN A 4 -5.59 -46.12 40.58
N TYR A 5 -5.26 -45.76 39.35
CA TYR A 5 -4.04 -45.04 39.03
C TYR A 5 -4.12 -43.52 39.40
N ILE A 6 -5.33 -42.93 39.36
CA ILE A 6 -5.52 -41.52 39.68
C ILE A 6 -5.37 -41.27 41.18
N VAL A 7 -5.82 -42.21 42.03
CA VAL A 7 -5.74 -42.07 43.49
C VAL A 7 -4.29 -42.24 43.99
N ILE A 8 -3.48 -43.12 43.36
CA ILE A 8 -2.06 -43.30 43.69
C ILE A 8 -1.25 -42.03 43.25
N TYR A 9 -1.63 -41.38 42.17
CA TYR A 9 -0.96 -40.17 41.68
C TYR A 9 -1.25 -38.94 42.59
N LEU A 10 -2.46 -38.83 43.12
CA LEU A 10 -2.83 -37.77 44.09
C LEU A 10 -2.17 -37.97 45.47
N LEU A 11 -1.98 -39.20 45.94
CA LEU A 11 -1.33 -39.49 47.23
C LEU A 11 0.20 -39.29 47.19
N LEU A 12 0.86 -39.55 46.07
CA LEU A 12 2.29 -39.32 45.90
C LEU A 12 2.68 -37.83 45.79
N THR A 13 1.75 -36.98 45.28
CA THR A 13 2.02 -35.54 45.15
C THR A 13 1.89 -34.74 46.45
N VAL A 14 1.23 -35.28 47.49
CA VAL A 14 1.00 -34.58 48.76
C VAL A 14 2.16 -34.76 49.74
N PHE A 15 2.98 -35.80 49.62
CA PHE A 15 4.04 -36.15 50.60
C PHE A 15 5.49 -36.01 50.07
N MET A 16 5.72 -35.49 48.85
CA MET A 16 7.09 -35.30 48.36
C MET A 16 7.67 -33.93 48.73
N PRO A 17 9.02 -33.86 49.03
CA PRO A 17 9.71 -32.59 49.24
C PRO A 17 9.58 -31.67 48.03
N THR A 18 9.55 -30.34 48.26
CA THR A 18 9.29 -29.32 47.24
C THR A 18 10.26 -29.36 46.01
N LYS A 19 11.50 -29.85 46.24
CA LYS A 19 12.49 -30.04 45.13
C LYS A 19 12.09 -31.19 44.17
N THR A 20 11.58 -32.29 44.71
CA THR A 20 11.17 -33.44 43.91
C THR A 20 9.88 -33.17 43.14
N LYS A 21 8.96 -32.34 43.75
CA LYS A 21 7.74 -31.89 43.02
C LYS A 21 8.09 -31.02 41.80
N ARG A 22 9.08 -30.12 41.88
CA ARG A 22 9.50 -29.30 40.74
C ARG A 22 10.04 -30.14 39.58
N ASN A 23 10.86 -31.16 39.84
CA ASN A 23 11.42 -32.00 38.78
C ASN A 23 10.35 -32.87 38.11
N ILE A 24 9.40 -33.44 38.85
CA ILE A 24 8.31 -34.24 38.28
C ILE A 24 7.37 -33.38 37.44
N PHE A 25 7.12 -32.13 37.83
CA PHE A 25 6.31 -31.19 37.02
C PHE A 25 7.05 -30.69 35.77
N SER A 26 8.39 -30.51 35.81
CA SER A 26 9.20 -30.16 34.65
C SER A 26 9.30 -31.32 33.66
N GLU A 27 9.56 -32.55 34.12
CA GLU A 27 9.59 -33.76 33.30
C GLU A 27 8.22 -34.06 32.66
N ASN A 28 7.11 -33.89 33.39
CA ASN A 28 5.77 -34.06 32.83
C ASN A 28 5.42 -32.98 31.80
N ASN A 29 5.90 -31.76 31.93
CA ASN A 29 5.72 -30.72 30.93
C ASN A 29 6.58 -30.97 29.67
N GLU A 30 7.82 -31.48 29.83
CA GLU A 30 8.65 -31.93 28.70
C GLU A 30 8.02 -33.15 27.98
N PHE A 31 7.55 -34.15 28.72
CA PHE A 31 6.83 -35.31 28.12
C PHE A 31 5.50 -34.92 27.47
N ARG A 32 4.79 -33.91 27.98
CA ARG A 32 3.59 -33.37 27.33
C ARG A 32 3.97 -32.59 26.07
N LYS A 33 5.04 -31.82 26.09
CA LYS A 33 5.55 -31.07 24.95
C LYS A 33 6.03 -32.03 23.86
N LEU A 34 6.81 -33.06 24.19
CA LEU A 34 7.25 -34.11 23.27
C LEU A 34 6.07 -34.90 22.67
N ARG A 35 5.05 -35.27 23.47
CA ARG A 35 3.85 -35.94 22.94
C ARG A 35 3.01 -35.04 22.04
N GLN A 36 3.02 -33.74 22.27
CA GLN A 36 2.28 -32.79 21.45
C GLN A 36 3.00 -32.57 20.12
N GLU A 37 4.33 -32.50 20.11
CA GLU A 37 5.14 -32.38 18.90
C GLU A 37 4.97 -33.60 17.96
N ASP A 38 4.85 -34.83 18.51
CA ASP A 38 4.63 -36.07 17.74
C ASP A 38 3.22 -36.16 17.10
N THR A 39 2.27 -35.27 17.49
CA THR A 39 0.89 -35.25 16.97
C THR A 39 0.62 -34.11 15.99
N LEU A 40 1.57 -33.16 15.86
CA LEU A 40 1.43 -32.03 14.93
C LEU A 40 1.53 -32.48 13.48
N SER A 41 0.78 -31.83 12.60
CA SER A 41 0.87 -32.07 11.16
C SER A 41 2.26 -31.67 10.63
N ASP A 42 2.79 -32.48 9.72
CA ASP A 42 4.01 -32.18 8.95
C ASP A 42 3.75 -31.27 7.73
N ASP A 43 2.49 -30.88 7.47
CA ASP A 43 2.19 -29.88 6.46
C ASP A 43 2.87 -28.54 6.82
N ILE A 44 3.32 -27.80 5.82
CA ILE A 44 3.97 -26.51 6.01
C ILE A 44 2.95 -25.41 5.74
N ILE A 45 2.84 -24.49 6.68
CA ILE A 45 1.99 -23.31 6.56
C ILE A 45 2.88 -22.07 6.35
N ILE A 46 2.53 -21.26 5.36
CA ILE A 46 3.14 -19.97 5.11
C ILE A 46 2.04 -18.92 5.18
N LEU A 47 2.08 -18.11 6.24
CA LEU A 47 1.27 -16.91 6.37
C LEU A 47 1.93 -15.79 5.57
N HIS A 48 1.15 -15.02 4.82
CA HIS A 48 1.71 -13.90 4.08
C HIS A 48 0.88 -12.62 4.19
N THR A 49 1.59 -11.50 4.15
CA THR A 49 1.08 -10.14 4.13
C THR A 49 1.71 -9.38 2.97
N ASN A 50 1.09 -8.28 2.57
CA ASN A 50 1.60 -7.29 1.64
C ASN A 50 0.92 -5.94 1.91
N ASP A 51 1.55 -4.83 1.52
CA ASP A 51 0.97 -3.49 1.55
C ASP A 51 0.32 -3.13 2.90
N VAL A 52 0.98 -3.48 4.01
CA VAL A 52 0.42 -3.22 5.34
C VAL A 52 0.38 -1.73 5.66
N HIS A 53 1.27 -0.93 5.06
CA HIS A 53 1.25 0.53 5.16
C HIS A 53 1.01 1.05 6.59
N CYS A 54 1.78 0.52 7.54
CA CYS A 54 1.67 0.86 8.98
C CYS A 54 0.28 0.62 9.59
N GLY A 55 -0.56 -0.20 9.00
CA GLY A 55 -1.87 -0.58 9.50
C GLY A 55 -1.79 -1.44 10.76
N LEU A 56 -1.48 -0.82 11.93
CA LEU A 56 -1.25 -1.54 13.19
C LEU A 56 -2.48 -2.30 13.68
N VAL A 57 -3.61 -1.61 13.63
CA VAL A 57 -4.89 -2.06 14.20
C VAL A 57 -6.03 -2.02 13.18
N ASP A 58 -5.73 -1.71 11.95
CA ASP A 58 -6.69 -1.76 10.86
C ASP A 58 -7.08 -3.21 10.59
N SER A 59 -8.32 -3.46 10.26
CA SER A 59 -8.82 -4.78 9.88
C SER A 59 -8.40 -5.91 10.84
N ILE A 60 -7.65 -6.92 10.39
CA ILE A 60 -7.14 -8.01 11.23
C ILE A 60 -6.14 -7.48 12.28
N GLY A 61 -5.25 -6.60 11.89
CA GLY A 61 -4.16 -6.08 12.71
C GLY A 61 -3.03 -7.10 12.95
N TYR A 62 -1.88 -6.61 13.36
CA TYR A 62 -0.74 -7.47 13.68
C TYR A 62 -0.98 -8.39 14.89
N ASP A 63 -1.82 -7.96 15.82
CA ASP A 63 -2.21 -8.76 16.98
C ASP A 63 -3.19 -9.88 16.63
N GLY A 64 -4.07 -9.68 15.65
CA GLY A 64 -4.88 -10.74 15.07
C GLY A 64 -4.03 -11.76 14.31
N LEU A 65 -3.09 -11.29 13.49
CA LEU A 65 -2.13 -12.15 12.79
C LEU A 65 -1.34 -13.03 13.79
N MET A 66 -0.82 -12.43 14.87
CA MET A 66 -0.06 -13.19 15.87
C MET A 66 -0.91 -14.23 16.59
N LEU A 67 -2.16 -13.91 16.93
CA LEU A 67 -3.08 -14.89 17.52
C LEU A 67 -3.26 -16.09 16.58
N TYR A 68 -3.54 -15.84 15.30
CA TYR A 68 -3.75 -16.90 14.33
C TYR A 68 -2.48 -17.73 14.08
N LYS A 69 -1.31 -17.08 14.01
CA LYS A 69 -0.02 -17.78 13.93
C LYS A 69 0.16 -18.74 15.10
N LYS A 70 -0.13 -18.31 16.34
CA LYS A 70 -0.05 -19.15 17.53
C LYS A 70 -1.03 -20.33 17.49
N GLU A 71 -2.27 -20.10 17.00
CA GLU A 71 -3.24 -21.19 16.77
C GLU A 71 -2.72 -22.24 15.81
N LEU A 72 -2.17 -21.82 14.66
CA LEU A 72 -1.59 -22.71 13.67
C LEU A 72 -0.40 -23.50 14.22
N GLN A 73 0.44 -22.88 15.07
CA GLN A 73 1.56 -23.55 15.73
C GLN A 73 1.14 -24.66 16.73
N MET A 74 -0.14 -24.70 17.12
CA MET A 74 -0.70 -25.79 17.91
C MET A 74 -1.14 -27.00 17.07
N GLU A 75 -1.25 -26.82 15.74
CA GLU A 75 -1.70 -27.84 14.80
C GLU A 75 -0.58 -28.31 13.84
N TYR A 76 0.35 -27.41 13.49
CA TYR A 76 1.39 -27.61 12.48
C TYR A 76 2.78 -27.42 13.09
N LYS A 77 3.72 -28.28 12.73
CA LYS A 77 5.12 -28.14 13.15
C LYS A 77 5.80 -26.95 12.52
N TYR A 78 5.40 -26.59 11.31
CA TYR A 78 6.08 -25.63 10.46
C TYR A 78 5.13 -24.52 10.04
N VAL A 79 5.28 -23.35 10.66
CA VAL A 79 4.52 -22.14 10.36
C VAL A 79 5.49 -21.01 10.10
N LEU A 80 5.60 -20.60 8.85
CA LEU A 80 6.38 -19.43 8.41
C LEU A 80 5.47 -18.21 8.26
N THR A 81 6.06 -17.02 8.34
CA THR A 81 5.38 -15.75 8.08
C THR A 81 6.27 -14.92 7.18
N VAL A 82 5.74 -14.43 6.06
CA VAL A 82 6.47 -13.67 5.06
C VAL A 82 5.70 -12.41 4.66
N ASP A 83 6.40 -11.42 4.10
CA ASP A 83 5.80 -10.16 3.67
C ASP A 83 6.28 -9.79 2.27
N ALA A 84 5.37 -9.30 1.43
CA ALA A 84 5.64 -8.92 0.05
C ALA A 84 5.78 -7.40 -0.15
N GLY A 85 6.25 -6.66 0.88
CA GLY A 85 6.67 -5.26 0.81
C GLY A 85 5.60 -4.24 1.14
N ASP A 86 5.99 -2.96 1.14
CA ASP A 86 5.20 -1.79 1.49
C ASP A 86 4.64 -1.84 2.93
N HIS A 87 5.52 -2.10 3.91
CA HIS A 87 5.09 -2.20 5.31
C HIS A 87 5.49 -1.00 6.17
N ILE A 88 6.60 -0.28 5.87
CA ILE A 88 7.14 0.77 6.77
C ILE A 88 6.52 2.15 6.58
N GLN A 89 5.91 2.43 5.43
CA GLN A 89 5.35 3.72 5.08
C GLN A 89 3.82 3.67 5.09
N GLY A 90 3.20 4.71 5.59
CA GLY A 90 1.74 4.90 5.67
C GLY A 90 1.29 5.23 7.10
N GLY A 91 0.28 6.09 7.22
CA GLY A 91 -0.27 6.54 8.49
C GLY A 91 0.72 7.28 9.40
N ALA A 92 0.16 7.88 10.45
CA ALA A 92 0.90 8.77 11.34
C ALA A 92 2.05 8.08 12.11
N ILE A 93 1.85 6.85 12.57
CA ILE A 93 2.88 6.10 13.31
C ILE A 93 4.08 5.76 12.41
N GLY A 94 3.81 5.35 11.16
CA GLY A 94 4.86 5.10 10.17
C GLY A 94 5.70 6.35 9.90
N PHE A 95 5.04 7.50 9.75
CA PHE A 95 5.70 8.78 9.56
C PHE A 95 6.58 9.17 10.78
N LEU A 96 6.03 9.13 12.01
CA LEU A 96 6.73 9.54 13.22
C LEU A 96 7.94 8.63 13.51
N SER A 97 7.78 7.32 13.36
CA SER A 97 8.84 6.34 13.62
C SER A 97 9.76 6.07 12.43
N LYS A 98 9.43 6.60 11.23
CA LYS A 98 10.09 6.27 9.95
C LYS A 98 10.22 4.75 9.75
N GLY A 99 9.13 4.03 10.06
CA GLY A 99 9.00 2.59 9.93
C GLY A 99 9.54 1.74 11.08
N PHE A 100 10.26 2.32 12.05
CA PHE A 100 10.90 1.53 13.12
C PHE A 100 9.90 0.77 13.99
N ASP A 101 8.77 1.39 14.36
CA ASP A 101 7.77 0.73 15.20
C ASP A 101 7.15 -0.48 14.50
N ILE A 102 6.98 -0.40 13.18
CA ILE A 102 6.46 -1.51 12.37
C ILE A 102 7.45 -2.68 12.34
N ILE A 103 8.74 -2.37 12.13
CA ILE A 103 9.81 -3.38 12.13
C ILE A 103 9.87 -4.09 13.48
N ASP A 104 9.76 -3.37 14.59
CA ASP A 104 9.77 -3.97 15.93
C ASP A 104 8.58 -4.91 16.16
N ILE A 105 7.40 -4.55 15.66
CA ILE A 105 6.21 -5.42 15.71
C ILE A 105 6.44 -6.68 14.84
N MET A 106 6.96 -6.51 13.62
CA MET A 106 7.24 -7.62 12.71
C MET A 106 8.31 -8.57 13.29
N ASN A 107 9.35 -8.03 13.96
CA ASN A 107 10.33 -8.85 14.70
C ASN A 107 9.65 -9.63 15.84
N LYS A 108 8.77 -9.00 16.64
CA LYS A 108 8.03 -9.68 17.72
C LYS A 108 7.09 -10.78 17.20
N ILE A 109 6.47 -10.58 16.05
CA ILE A 109 5.66 -11.60 15.38
C ILE A 109 6.53 -12.73 14.88
N GLY A 110 7.79 -12.47 14.56
CA GLY A 110 8.74 -13.43 14.03
C GLY A 110 8.48 -13.73 12.56
N TYR A 111 8.51 -12.69 11.72
CA TYR A 111 8.57 -12.87 10.28
C TYR A 111 9.86 -13.60 9.91
N ASN A 112 9.85 -14.31 8.79
CA ASN A 112 10.98 -15.13 8.34
C ASN A 112 11.74 -14.51 7.17
N VAL A 113 11.05 -13.72 6.35
CA VAL A 113 11.59 -12.99 5.21
C VAL A 113 10.62 -11.90 4.80
N THR A 114 11.14 -10.78 4.30
CA THR A 114 10.35 -9.71 3.70
C THR A 114 10.99 -9.21 2.42
N LEU A 115 10.16 -8.72 1.50
CA LEU A 115 10.54 -8.08 0.26
C LEU A 115 10.62 -6.56 0.44
N LEU A 116 11.38 -5.88 -0.43
CA LEU A 116 11.26 -4.45 -0.64
C LEU A 116 10.09 -4.16 -1.60
N GLY A 117 9.10 -3.40 -1.16
CA GLY A 117 8.19 -2.70 -2.05
C GLY A 117 8.77 -1.35 -2.50
N ASN A 118 7.97 -0.51 -3.16
CA ASN A 118 8.43 0.83 -3.56
C ASN A 118 8.43 1.83 -2.40
N HIS A 119 7.58 1.65 -1.42
CA HIS A 119 7.47 2.55 -0.27
C HIS A 119 8.51 2.31 0.83
N GLU A 120 9.32 1.27 0.76
CA GLU A 120 10.50 1.12 1.59
C GLU A 120 11.58 2.18 1.29
N PHE A 121 11.49 2.85 0.14
CA PHE A 121 12.43 3.90 -0.28
C PHE A 121 12.00 5.32 0.10
N ASP A 122 10.77 5.53 0.58
CA ASP A 122 10.19 6.87 0.79
C ASP A 122 10.92 7.70 1.85
N TYR A 123 11.47 7.06 2.88
CA TYR A 123 12.26 7.74 3.90
C TYR A 123 13.76 7.85 3.55
N GLY A 124 14.12 7.54 2.30
CA GLY A 124 15.49 7.60 1.77
C GLY A 124 16.32 6.34 2.03
N ILE A 125 17.37 6.19 1.23
CA ILE A 125 18.27 5.02 1.26
C ILE A 125 18.94 4.82 2.63
N ASP A 126 19.35 5.90 3.29
CA ASP A 126 19.97 5.84 4.62
C ASP A 126 19.01 5.27 5.67
N GLN A 127 17.73 5.63 5.58
CA GLN A 127 16.71 5.08 6.47
C GLN A 127 16.43 3.61 6.13
N LEU A 128 16.36 3.26 4.85
CA LEU A 128 16.22 1.86 4.42
C LEU A 128 17.34 0.96 5.00
N TYR A 129 18.60 1.44 4.99
CA TYR A 129 19.70 0.68 5.62
C TYR A 129 19.53 0.56 7.14
N LYS A 130 19.06 1.61 7.84
CA LYS A 130 18.76 1.52 9.27
C LYS A 130 17.62 0.53 9.55
N CYS A 131 16.60 0.53 8.71
CA CYS A 131 15.49 -0.44 8.76
C CYS A 131 16.02 -1.87 8.56
N LYS A 132 16.86 -2.09 7.54
CA LYS A 132 17.52 -3.38 7.29
C LYS A 132 18.31 -3.87 8.52
N ASP A 133 19.09 -2.99 9.15
CA ASP A 133 19.92 -3.35 10.31
C ASP A 133 19.07 -3.64 11.57
N ARG A 134 17.83 -3.14 11.63
CA ARG A 134 16.86 -3.39 12.71
C ARG A 134 16.06 -4.67 12.50
N LEU A 135 15.90 -5.14 11.26
CA LEU A 135 15.21 -6.38 10.93
C LEU A 135 16.03 -7.61 11.35
N GLU A 136 15.42 -8.52 12.12
CA GLU A 136 16.06 -9.75 12.56
C GLU A 136 16.16 -10.82 11.46
N TYR A 137 15.32 -10.72 10.40
CA TYR A 137 15.18 -11.72 9.34
C TYR A 137 15.61 -11.21 7.94
N GLY A 138 15.76 -9.91 7.76
CA GLY A 138 16.32 -9.26 6.58
C GLY A 138 15.39 -9.13 5.38
N TYR A 139 15.70 -8.14 4.54
CA TYR A 139 15.09 -7.93 3.24
C TYR A 139 15.72 -8.81 2.17
N ILE A 140 14.91 -9.15 1.14
CA ILE A 140 15.36 -9.71 -0.13
C ILE A 140 14.90 -8.84 -1.30
N SER A 141 15.71 -8.76 -2.38
CA SER A 141 15.32 -8.21 -3.68
C SER A 141 16.31 -8.66 -4.74
N SER A 142 15.84 -9.33 -5.79
CA SER A 142 16.67 -9.88 -6.86
C SER A 142 17.05 -8.83 -7.91
N ASN A 143 16.27 -7.76 -8.01
CA ASN A 143 16.37 -6.76 -9.06
C ASN A 143 16.71 -5.35 -8.58
N PHE A 144 16.73 -5.06 -7.28
CA PHE A 144 17.29 -3.81 -6.77
C PHE A 144 18.81 -3.90 -6.77
N CYS A 145 19.48 -3.23 -7.69
CA CYS A 145 20.90 -3.39 -7.98
C CYS A 145 21.60 -2.06 -8.24
N LEU A 146 22.93 -2.10 -8.27
CA LEU A 146 23.75 -0.98 -8.75
C LEU A 146 23.61 -0.88 -10.29
N ARG A 147 23.20 0.28 -10.81
CA ARG A 147 22.96 0.49 -12.26
C ARG A 147 24.17 0.12 -13.12
N LYS A 148 25.38 0.46 -12.66
CA LYS A 148 26.62 0.27 -13.42
C LYS A 148 27.08 -1.19 -13.52
N THR A 149 26.87 -1.98 -12.48
CA THR A 149 27.39 -3.35 -12.37
C THR A 149 26.31 -4.41 -12.40
N LYS A 150 25.05 -4.01 -12.29
CA LYS A 150 23.89 -4.88 -12.10
C LYS A 150 24.03 -5.84 -10.90
N SER A 151 24.91 -5.49 -9.95
CA SER A 151 25.09 -6.27 -8.71
C SER A 151 23.96 -5.97 -7.74
N PRO A 152 23.26 -6.99 -7.20
CA PRO A 152 22.17 -6.78 -6.27
C PRO A 152 22.65 -6.10 -4.98
N ILE A 153 21.84 -5.21 -4.40
CA ILE A 153 22.12 -4.46 -3.18
C ILE A 153 21.75 -5.28 -1.94
N PHE A 154 20.68 -6.03 -2.03
CA PHE A 154 20.21 -6.95 -1.01
C PHE A 154 20.35 -8.40 -1.48
N PRO A 155 20.31 -9.40 -0.57
CA PRO A 155 20.22 -10.79 -0.98
C PRO A 155 19.07 -11.00 -1.97
N PRO A 156 19.31 -11.63 -3.14
CA PRO A 156 18.26 -11.82 -4.14
C PRO A 156 17.19 -12.83 -3.69
N TYR A 157 17.55 -13.74 -2.81
CA TYR A 157 16.70 -14.78 -2.28
C TYR A 157 17.11 -15.22 -0.87
N LYS A 158 16.25 -15.98 -0.22
CA LYS A 158 16.53 -16.67 1.05
C LYS A 158 16.00 -18.10 1.00
N ILE A 159 16.84 -19.07 1.38
CA ILE A 159 16.43 -20.46 1.54
C ILE A 159 16.19 -20.72 3.03
N ILE A 160 15.01 -21.26 3.36
CA ILE A 160 14.63 -21.63 4.72
C ILE A 160 14.49 -23.16 4.80
N GLU A 161 15.19 -23.77 5.75
CA GLU A 161 15.06 -25.20 6.03
C GLU A 161 13.84 -25.44 6.94
N VAL A 162 12.99 -26.34 6.53
CA VAL A 162 11.72 -26.67 7.19
C VAL A 162 11.61 -28.21 7.27
N GLY A 163 12.04 -28.76 8.38
CA GLY A 163 12.16 -30.22 8.52
C GLY A 163 13.16 -30.79 7.53
N ASP A 164 12.70 -31.70 6.68
CA ASP A 164 13.49 -32.31 5.60
C ASP A 164 13.38 -31.54 4.27
N LYS A 165 12.65 -30.44 4.23
CA LYS A 165 12.41 -29.62 3.05
C LYS A 165 13.20 -28.31 3.11
N LYS A 166 13.46 -27.75 1.92
CA LYS A 166 14.00 -26.41 1.73
C LYS A 166 13.02 -25.60 0.89
N ILE A 167 12.69 -24.39 1.35
CA ILE A 167 11.86 -23.44 0.63
C ILE A 167 12.70 -22.23 0.26
N GLY A 168 12.83 -21.95 -1.03
CA GLY A 168 13.49 -20.76 -1.54
C GLY A 168 12.46 -19.65 -1.76
N PHE A 169 12.72 -18.48 -1.19
CA PHE A 169 11.97 -17.25 -1.42
C PHE A 169 12.81 -16.31 -2.26
N ILE A 170 12.32 -15.89 -3.42
CA ILE A 170 13.00 -14.94 -4.32
C ILE A 170 12.21 -13.64 -4.29
N GLY A 171 12.88 -12.50 -4.05
CA GLY A 171 12.23 -11.19 -3.96
C GLY A 171 12.24 -10.45 -5.30
N VAL A 172 11.13 -9.87 -5.71
CA VAL A 172 11.02 -9.06 -6.94
C VAL A 172 10.32 -7.74 -6.62
N THR A 173 11.09 -6.65 -6.60
CA THR A 173 10.62 -5.28 -6.37
C THR A 173 10.14 -4.67 -7.68
N THR A 174 9.06 -3.87 -7.66
CA THR A 174 8.57 -3.23 -8.89
C THR A 174 9.59 -2.26 -9.50
N PRO A 175 9.89 -2.36 -10.81
CA PRO A 175 10.70 -1.36 -11.50
C PRO A 175 10.08 0.04 -11.48
N GLN A 176 8.77 0.15 -11.28
CA GLN A 176 8.09 1.44 -11.10
C GLN A 176 8.55 2.21 -9.85
N THR A 177 9.32 1.59 -8.95
CA THR A 177 9.99 2.30 -7.85
C THR A 177 10.76 3.52 -8.34
N LEU A 178 11.37 3.47 -9.53
CA LEU A 178 12.05 4.61 -10.14
C LEU A 178 11.15 5.84 -10.34
N SER A 179 9.86 5.63 -10.60
CA SER A 179 8.87 6.71 -10.79
C SER A 179 7.93 6.90 -9.60
N LYS A 180 7.98 6.01 -8.59
CA LYS A 180 7.08 5.99 -7.43
C LYS A 180 7.74 6.42 -6.11
N THR A 181 9.04 6.69 -6.11
CA THR A 181 9.78 7.24 -4.96
C THR A 181 10.42 8.58 -5.30
N TYR A 182 10.96 9.26 -4.30
CA TYR A 182 11.70 10.52 -4.52
C TYR A 182 12.99 10.25 -5.28
N LEU A 183 13.15 10.81 -6.49
CA LEU A 183 14.31 10.59 -7.35
C LEU A 183 15.64 10.92 -6.66
N HIS A 184 15.69 11.96 -5.80
CA HIS A 184 16.91 12.33 -5.08
C HIS A 184 17.41 11.22 -4.13
N ASN A 185 16.57 10.26 -3.75
CA ASN A 185 16.96 9.12 -2.93
C ASN A 185 17.73 8.05 -3.72
N ILE A 186 17.71 8.10 -5.05
CA ILE A 186 18.27 7.06 -5.94
C ILE A 186 19.23 7.61 -7.00
N VAL A 187 19.54 8.92 -6.97
CA VAL A 187 20.53 9.58 -7.82
C VAL A 187 21.76 10.02 -7.04
N ASP A 188 22.89 10.23 -7.76
CA ASP A 188 24.09 10.83 -7.20
C ASP A 188 24.00 12.38 -7.15
N GLU A 189 25.06 13.02 -6.65
CA GLU A 189 25.18 14.49 -6.55
C GLU A 189 25.10 15.22 -7.91
N ASN A 190 25.24 14.48 -9.03
CA ASN A 190 25.13 15.01 -10.40
C ASN A 190 23.75 14.71 -11.01
N GLY A 191 22.83 14.12 -10.25
CA GLY A 191 21.50 13.71 -10.71
C GLY A 191 21.49 12.45 -11.57
N GLN A 192 22.58 11.64 -11.55
CA GLN A 192 22.64 10.39 -12.29
C GLN A 192 22.11 9.23 -11.42
N MET A 193 21.28 8.37 -12.00
CA MET A 193 20.76 7.18 -11.34
C MET A 193 21.89 6.26 -10.89
N ILE A 194 21.95 6.02 -9.58
CA ILE A 194 22.92 5.10 -8.95
C ILE A 194 22.38 3.66 -8.99
N TYR A 195 21.09 3.51 -8.81
CA TYR A 195 20.39 2.23 -8.67
C TYR A 195 19.56 1.90 -9.90
N ASP A 196 19.18 0.65 -10.02
CA ASP A 196 18.39 0.09 -11.11
C ASP A 196 17.48 -1.01 -10.57
N PHE A 197 16.38 -1.25 -11.28
CA PHE A 197 15.41 -2.31 -10.96
C PHE A 197 15.21 -3.27 -12.13
N LEU A 198 16.14 -3.30 -13.10
CA LEU A 198 16.17 -4.17 -14.28
C LEU A 198 14.94 -3.97 -15.18
N ASN A 199 14.72 -2.72 -15.60
CA ASN A 199 13.55 -2.32 -16.39
C ASN A 199 13.80 -2.25 -17.90
N GLU A 200 14.96 -2.68 -18.38
CA GLU A 200 15.34 -2.61 -19.80
C GLU A 200 14.70 -3.73 -20.64
N ASN A 201 14.65 -3.54 -21.97
CA ASN A 201 14.19 -4.52 -22.96
C ASN A 201 12.77 -5.06 -22.69
N ASP A 202 11.82 -4.17 -22.42
CA ASP A 202 10.41 -4.52 -22.18
C ASP A 202 10.23 -5.60 -21.09
N GLY A 203 11.06 -5.55 -20.04
CA GLY A 203 11.02 -6.47 -18.91
C GLY A 203 11.87 -7.73 -19.08
N GLN A 204 12.46 -7.99 -20.24
CA GLN A 204 13.22 -9.22 -20.48
C GLN A 204 14.42 -9.37 -19.53
N GLU A 205 15.12 -8.26 -19.20
CA GLU A 205 16.23 -8.28 -18.25
C GLU A 205 15.79 -8.76 -16.86
N LEU A 206 14.60 -8.33 -16.40
CA LEU A 206 13.99 -8.77 -15.14
C LEU A 206 13.67 -10.27 -15.20
N TYR A 207 13.01 -10.71 -16.28
CA TYR A 207 12.58 -12.11 -16.42
C TYR A 207 13.77 -13.07 -16.42
N ASP A 208 14.81 -12.76 -17.20
CA ASP A 208 16.02 -13.58 -17.28
C ASP A 208 16.74 -13.64 -15.93
N THR A 209 16.86 -12.51 -15.22
CA THR A 209 17.49 -12.45 -13.90
C THR A 209 16.70 -13.27 -12.86
N VAL A 210 15.38 -13.16 -12.84
CA VAL A 210 14.57 -13.94 -11.91
C VAL A 210 14.65 -15.43 -12.23
N GLN A 211 14.63 -15.83 -13.52
CA GLN A 211 14.83 -17.22 -13.92
C GLN A 211 16.18 -17.77 -13.47
N ASP A 212 17.26 -17.01 -13.65
CA ASP A 212 18.60 -17.41 -13.21
C ASP A 212 18.63 -17.69 -11.70
N TYR A 213 17.95 -16.85 -10.89
CA TYR A 213 17.83 -17.10 -9.43
C TYR A 213 16.92 -18.28 -9.09
N VAL A 214 15.85 -18.53 -9.85
CA VAL A 214 15.04 -19.75 -9.70
C VAL A 214 15.90 -20.98 -9.90
N ASP A 215 16.69 -21.03 -10.98
CA ASP A 215 17.55 -22.16 -11.31
C ASP A 215 18.66 -22.33 -10.27
N GLN A 216 19.26 -21.24 -9.80
CA GLN A 216 20.24 -21.25 -8.73
C GLN A 216 19.66 -21.83 -7.43
N VAL A 217 18.52 -21.33 -6.96
CA VAL A 217 17.84 -21.77 -5.73
C VAL A 217 17.45 -23.26 -5.83
N ARG A 218 17.01 -23.71 -7.01
CA ARG A 218 16.77 -25.14 -7.26
C ARG A 218 18.05 -25.97 -7.19
N SER A 219 19.15 -25.45 -7.78
CA SER A 219 20.46 -26.13 -7.75
C SER A 219 21.03 -26.26 -6.34
N GLU A 220 20.68 -25.34 -5.42
CA GLU A 220 21.03 -25.37 -3.99
C GLU A 220 20.12 -26.31 -3.18
N GLY A 221 19.21 -27.02 -3.87
CA GLY A 221 18.38 -28.09 -3.32
C GLY A 221 17.05 -27.62 -2.75
N ALA A 222 16.53 -26.45 -3.17
CA ALA A 222 15.19 -26.04 -2.78
C ALA A 222 14.12 -26.99 -3.37
N HIS A 223 13.30 -27.53 -2.49
CA HIS A 223 12.17 -28.38 -2.85
C HIS A 223 11.01 -27.55 -3.40
N TYR A 224 10.84 -26.34 -2.85
CA TYR A 224 9.82 -25.38 -3.26
C TYR A 224 10.48 -24.04 -3.52
N VAL A 225 10.00 -23.32 -4.56
CA VAL A 225 10.40 -21.95 -4.88
C VAL A 225 9.15 -21.07 -4.90
N ILE A 226 9.15 -20.05 -4.07
CA ILE A 226 8.07 -19.09 -3.93
C ILE A 226 8.61 -17.71 -4.28
N ILE A 227 7.98 -17.04 -5.22
CA ILE A 227 8.30 -15.65 -5.54
C ILE A 227 7.55 -14.74 -4.55
N LEU A 228 8.27 -13.87 -3.86
CA LEU A 228 7.70 -12.70 -3.21
C LEU A 228 7.80 -11.56 -4.21
N SER A 229 6.67 -11.11 -4.72
CA SER A 229 6.56 -10.10 -5.77
C SER A 229 5.91 -8.83 -5.20
N HIS A 230 6.41 -7.68 -5.64
CA HIS A 230 5.74 -6.40 -5.43
C HIS A 230 5.54 -5.72 -6.78
N LEU A 231 4.97 -6.44 -7.75
CA LEU A 231 4.75 -5.99 -9.12
C LEU A 231 3.31 -5.55 -9.37
N GLY A 232 2.36 -6.21 -8.70
CA GLY A 232 0.95 -6.06 -9.00
C GLY A 232 0.53 -6.74 -10.30
N ASN A 233 -0.76 -6.76 -10.57
CA ASN A 233 -1.30 -7.48 -11.72
C ASN A 233 -2.25 -6.63 -12.59
N GLU A 234 -2.69 -5.49 -12.09
CA GLU A 234 -3.65 -4.59 -12.73
C GLU A 234 -3.46 -3.15 -12.22
N GLY A 235 -4.20 -2.20 -12.79
CA GLY A 235 -4.24 -0.83 -12.32
C GLY A 235 -3.03 -0.01 -12.76
N ASP A 236 -2.23 0.44 -11.82
CA ASP A 236 -1.05 1.29 -12.08
C ASP A 236 0.18 0.51 -12.56
N SER A 237 0.14 -0.83 -12.56
CA SER A 237 1.27 -1.66 -13.02
C SER A 237 1.40 -1.63 -14.54
N LEU A 238 2.64 -1.49 -15.00
CA LEU A 238 2.96 -1.64 -16.43
C LEU A 238 2.77 -3.08 -16.87
N GLU A 239 2.19 -3.31 -18.05
CA GLU A 239 1.84 -4.65 -18.55
C GLU A 239 3.04 -5.62 -18.49
N GLN A 240 4.23 -5.18 -18.93
CA GLN A 240 5.47 -5.97 -18.91
C GLN A 240 6.03 -6.21 -17.50
N PHE A 241 5.64 -5.42 -16.49
CA PHE A 241 6.09 -5.55 -15.10
C PHE A 241 4.99 -6.05 -14.16
N THR A 242 3.99 -6.74 -14.69
CA THR A 242 2.99 -7.41 -13.87
C THR A 242 3.47 -8.78 -13.38
N SER A 243 2.93 -9.25 -12.27
CA SER A 243 3.21 -10.59 -11.75
C SER A 243 2.81 -11.69 -12.73
N THR A 244 1.73 -11.51 -13.50
CA THR A 244 1.33 -12.44 -14.56
C THR A 244 2.29 -12.43 -15.76
N ALA A 245 2.81 -11.26 -16.13
CA ALA A 245 3.83 -11.18 -17.18
C ALA A 245 5.11 -11.90 -16.76
N LEU A 246 5.61 -11.66 -15.54
CA LEU A 246 6.76 -12.37 -15.01
C LEU A 246 6.55 -13.88 -15.05
N LEU A 247 5.43 -14.39 -14.50
CA LEU A 247 5.13 -15.83 -14.50
C LEU A 247 5.13 -16.41 -15.90
N SER A 248 4.57 -15.73 -16.90
CA SER A 248 4.50 -16.22 -18.28
C SER A 248 5.88 -16.36 -18.96
N HIS A 249 6.94 -15.79 -18.37
CA HIS A 249 8.31 -15.81 -18.92
C HIS A 249 9.29 -16.70 -18.15
N ILE A 250 8.90 -17.18 -16.94
CA ILE A 250 9.73 -18.02 -16.09
C ILE A 250 9.07 -19.41 -15.86
N ASN A 251 9.83 -20.37 -15.36
CA ASN A 251 9.32 -21.68 -14.97
C ASN A 251 9.95 -22.20 -13.66
N ASN A 252 9.58 -23.42 -13.25
CA ASN A 252 10.08 -24.04 -12.02
C ASN A 252 9.73 -23.31 -10.73
N VAL A 253 8.67 -22.51 -10.73
CA VAL A 253 8.09 -21.84 -9.57
C VAL A 253 6.90 -22.63 -9.03
N ASP A 254 6.64 -22.59 -7.73
CA ASP A 254 5.56 -23.35 -7.09
C ASP A 254 4.41 -22.45 -6.60
N ALA A 255 4.67 -21.18 -6.25
CA ALA A 255 3.68 -20.18 -5.89
C ALA A 255 4.26 -18.78 -6.03
N MET A 256 3.39 -17.78 -6.12
CA MET A 256 3.75 -16.35 -6.07
C MET A 256 2.84 -15.62 -5.10
N ILE A 257 3.43 -14.80 -4.26
CA ILE A 257 2.77 -13.85 -3.37
C ILE A 257 3.04 -12.46 -3.95
N ASP A 258 2.00 -11.65 -4.12
CA ASP A 258 2.10 -10.34 -4.79
C ASP A 258 1.67 -9.17 -3.89
N GLY A 259 1.99 -7.94 -4.30
CA GLY A 259 1.65 -6.68 -3.64
C GLY A 259 1.43 -5.54 -4.63
N HIS A 260 1.66 -4.29 -4.20
CA HIS A 260 1.69 -3.05 -4.98
C HIS A 260 0.32 -2.45 -5.34
N THR A 261 -0.60 -3.22 -5.88
CA THR A 261 -1.88 -2.70 -6.39
C THR A 261 -3.00 -2.69 -5.36
N HIS A 262 -2.75 -3.17 -4.14
CA HIS A 262 -3.73 -3.27 -3.05
C HIS A 262 -4.97 -4.11 -3.40
N LYS A 263 -4.88 -4.96 -4.41
CA LYS A 263 -5.98 -5.83 -4.83
C LYS A 263 -6.11 -7.05 -3.91
N ILE A 264 -7.31 -7.60 -3.86
CA ILE A 264 -7.59 -8.83 -3.15
C ILE A 264 -7.86 -9.90 -4.20
N TYR A 265 -6.94 -10.83 -4.34
CA TYR A 265 -7.13 -11.98 -5.22
C TYR A 265 -6.39 -13.23 -4.73
N ASN A 266 -6.99 -14.36 -5.03
CA ASN A 266 -6.43 -15.68 -4.85
C ASN A 266 -6.78 -16.50 -6.10
N THR A 267 -5.84 -16.57 -7.02
CA THR A 267 -6.04 -17.08 -8.38
C THR A 267 -4.87 -17.95 -8.82
N THR A 268 -4.83 -18.30 -10.09
CA THR A 268 -3.69 -18.96 -10.74
C THR A 268 -3.32 -18.22 -12.01
N SER A 269 -2.02 -18.17 -12.30
CA SER A 269 -1.49 -17.73 -13.59
C SER A 269 -0.58 -18.82 -14.17
N ASN A 270 -0.51 -18.92 -15.47
CA ASN A 270 0.33 -19.94 -16.11
C ASN A 270 1.78 -19.47 -16.16
N ASP A 271 2.71 -20.39 -15.86
CA ASP A 271 4.13 -20.18 -16.11
C ASP A 271 4.47 -20.37 -17.62
N LYS A 272 5.74 -20.17 -17.97
CA LYS A 272 6.26 -20.32 -19.33
C LYS A 272 5.94 -21.68 -19.98
N ASP A 273 5.81 -22.73 -19.18
CA ASP A 273 5.50 -24.09 -19.60
C ASP A 273 3.99 -24.42 -19.53
N ASN A 274 3.14 -23.41 -19.34
CA ASN A 274 1.69 -23.52 -19.13
C ASN A 274 1.28 -24.31 -17.87
N LYS A 275 2.15 -24.42 -16.86
CA LYS A 275 1.78 -24.96 -15.55
C LYS A 275 1.05 -23.87 -14.76
N PRO A 276 -0.14 -24.16 -14.18
CA PRO A 276 -0.84 -23.19 -13.34
C PRO A 276 -0.09 -23.00 -12.01
N ILE A 277 0.27 -21.76 -11.71
CA ILE A 277 0.97 -21.33 -10.50
C ILE A 277 -0.01 -20.53 -9.64
N PRO A 278 -0.21 -20.91 -8.35
CA PRO A 278 -0.97 -20.10 -7.41
C PRO A 278 -0.39 -18.69 -7.27
N LEU A 279 -1.26 -17.68 -7.35
CA LEU A 279 -0.95 -16.26 -7.26
C LEU A 279 -1.93 -15.59 -6.30
N SER A 280 -1.41 -14.94 -5.24
CA SER A 280 -2.23 -14.37 -4.16
C SER A 280 -1.76 -12.99 -3.73
N GLN A 281 -2.73 -12.07 -3.50
CA GLN A 281 -2.51 -10.75 -2.91
C GLN A 281 -3.60 -10.47 -1.87
N THR A 282 -3.25 -9.86 -0.72
CA THR A 282 -4.11 -9.75 0.46
C THR A 282 -4.80 -8.39 0.63
N GLY A 283 -4.73 -7.53 -0.38
CA GLY A 283 -5.23 -6.16 -0.27
C GLY A 283 -4.21 -5.25 0.41
N THR A 284 -4.65 -4.42 1.32
CA THR A 284 -3.82 -3.49 2.08
C THR A 284 -4.23 -3.45 3.56
N LYS A 285 -3.37 -2.93 4.45
CA LYS A 285 -3.65 -2.69 5.88
C LYS A 285 -4.23 -3.92 6.59
N LEU A 286 -3.70 -5.11 6.26
CA LEU A 286 -4.17 -6.38 6.82
C LEU A 286 -5.68 -6.61 6.65
N THR A 287 -6.27 -6.14 5.55
CA THR A 287 -7.68 -6.45 5.24
C THR A 287 -7.89 -7.94 5.07
N HIS A 288 -6.88 -8.64 4.59
CA HIS A 288 -6.84 -10.10 4.53
C HIS A 288 -5.48 -10.61 5.00
N LEU A 289 -5.47 -11.86 5.44
CA LEU A 289 -4.27 -12.64 5.72
C LEU A 289 -4.22 -13.79 4.71
N GLY A 290 -3.10 -13.93 4.02
CA GLY A 290 -2.92 -15.00 3.05
C GLY A 290 -2.29 -16.24 3.70
N ILE A 291 -2.67 -17.40 3.20
CA ILE A 291 -2.18 -18.70 3.65
C ILE A 291 -1.80 -19.53 2.43
N ILE A 292 -0.54 -19.98 2.38
CA ILE A 292 -0.12 -21.05 1.50
C ILE A 292 0.08 -22.30 2.36
N LYS A 293 -0.57 -23.38 2.02
CA LYS A 293 -0.40 -24.68 2.67
C LYS A 293 0.23 -25.67 1.72
N ILE A 294 1.42 -26.16 2.08
CA ILE A 294 2.13 -27.21 1.38
C ILE A 294 1.89 -28.51 2.14
N LYS A 295 1.12 -29.42 1.55
CA LYS A 295 0.79 -30.70 2.16
C LYS A 295 1.94 -31.70 2.00
N LYS A 296 1.94 -32.72 2.83
CA LYS A 296 2.92 -33.81 2.80
C LYS A 296 2.97 -34.55 1.44
N ASP A 297 1.88 -34.55 0.67
CA ASP A 297 1.81 -35.10 -0.68
C ASP A 297 2.30 -34.11 -1.77
N ASN A 298 2.90 -32.99 -1.40
CA ASN A 298 3.36 -31.87 -2.21
C ASN A 298 2.22 -31.05 -2.88
N THR A 299 0.97 -31.27 -2.50
CA THR A 299 -0.14 -30.42 -2.96
C THR A 299 -0.03 -29.04 -2.32
N ILE A 300 -0.09 -27.98 -3.12
CA ILE A 300 -0.10 -26.58 -2.65
C ILE A 300 -1.51 -26.03 -2.78
N THR A 301 -2.02 -25.47 -1.70
CA THR A 301 -3.31 -24.77 -1.67
C THR A 301 -3.14 -23.37 -1.08
N THR A 302 -3.97 -22.45 -1.53
CA THR A 302 -3.95 -21.04 -1.09
C THR A 302 -5.31 -20.63 -0.57
N GLU A 303 -5.33 -19.75 0.43
CA GLU A 303 -6.54 -19.22 1.06
C GLU A 303 -6.34 -17.78 1.48
N LEU A 304 -7.40 -16.97 1.48
CA LEU A 304 -7.43 -15.63 2.05
C LEU A 304 -8.45 -15.58 3.19
N LEU A 305 -8.03 -15.07 4.35
CA LEU A 305 -8.90 -14.82 5.49
C LEU A 305 -9.15 -13.32 5.63
N SER A 306 -10.41 -12.90 5.69
CA SER A 306 -10.83 -11.51 6.00
C SER A 306 -11.00 -11.25 7.50
N GLU A 307 -11.06 -12.31 8.31
CA GLU A 307 -11.18 -12.25 9.77
C GLU A 307 -10.50 -13.46 10.41
N ILE A 308 -10.01 -13.29 11.64
CA ILE A 308 -9.40 -14.40 12.40
C ILE A 308 -10.51 -15.23 13.04
N PRO A 309 -10.53 -16.55 12.79
CA PRO A 309 -11.48 -17.46 13.42
C PRO A 309 -11.38 -17.41 14.96
N SER A 310 -12.48 -17.80 15.62
CA SER A 310 -12.44 -17.99 17.08
C SER A 310 -11.34 -18.99 17.45
N PRO A 311 -10.44 -18.63 18.38
CA PRO A 311 -9.33 -19.49 18.74
C PRO A 311 -9.80 -20.76 19.46
N ASN A 312 -9.18 -21.91 19.13
CA ASN A 312 -9.48 -23.21 19.74
C ASN A 312 -8.48 -23.57 20.84
N TYR A 313 -7.23 -23.19 20.70
CA TYR A 313 -6.12 -23.63 21.55
C TYR A 313 -5.52 -22.50 22.37
N TYR A 314 -5.46 -21.29 21.80
CA TYR A 314 -4.81 -20.14 22.42
C TYR A 314 -5.83 -19.20 23.05
N LYS A 315 -5.55 -18.72 24.26
CA LYS A 315 -6.44 -17.79 24.95
C LYS A 315 -6.26 -16.37 24.38
N GLY A 316 -6.96 -16.08 23.27
CA GLY A 316 -7.06 -14.75 22.71
C GLY A 316 -7.85 -13.78 23.61
N MET A 317 -7.72 -12.50 23.31
CA MET A 317 -8.54 -11.42 23.88
C MET A 317 -9.50 -10.91 22.80
N ILE A 318 -10.68 -10.45 23.21
CA ILE A 318 -11.61 -9.78 22.29
C ILE A 318 -11.45 -8.28 22.47
N VAL A 319 -11.18 -7.59 21.38
CA VAL A 319 -11.19 -6.12 21.29
C VAL A 319 -12.29 -5.66 20.36
N GLU A 320 -12.79 -4.44 20.56
CA GLU A 320 -13.72 -3.80 19.64
C GLU A 320 -12.99 -2.68 18.90
N ARG A 321 -12.97 -2.79 17.56
CA ARG A 321 -12.37 -1.81 16.65
C ARG A 321 -13.33 -1.52 15.50
N ASN A 322 -13.61 -0.25 15.24
CA ASN A 322 -14.56 0.17 14.21
C ASN A 322 -15.93 -0.52 14.30
N GLY A 323 -16.42 -0.74 15.54
CA GLY A 323 -17.70 -1.41 15.80
C GLY A 323 -17.70 -2.94 15.59
N LEU A 324 -16.54 -3.54 15.25
CA LEU A 324 -16.39 -4.99 15.06
C LEU A 324 -15.60 -5.61 16.22
N LYS A 325 -16.07 -6.76 16.69
CA LYS A 325 -15.34 -7.58 17.68
C LYS A 325 -14.32 -8.44 16.99
N ARG A 326 -13.07 -8.39 17.45
CA ARG A 326 -11.94 -9.12 16.88
C ARG A 326 -11.20 -9.91 17.95
N PHE A 327 -10.76 -11.10 17.60
CA PHE A 327 -9.86 -11.88 18.43
C PHE A 327 -8.41 -11.45 18.16
N VAL A 328 -7.67 -11.18 19.24
CA VAL A 328 -6.28 -10.69 19.16
C VAL A 328 -5.38 -11.35 20.18
N ASP A 329 -4.09 -11.37 19.91
CA ASP A 329 -3.05 -11.75 20.86
C ASP A 329 -2.85 -10.65 21.91
N PRO A 330 -2.99 -10.95 23.23
CA PRO A 330 -2.93 -9.94 24.27
C PRO A 330 -1.57 -9.24 24.38
N GLU A 331 -0.47 -9.94 24.13
CA GLU A 331 0.90 -9.41 24.25
C GLU A 331 1.18 -8.40 23.15
N ILE A 332 0.91 -8.76 21.90
CA ILE A 332 1.09 -7.87 20.75
C ILE A 332 0.10 -6.70 20.83
N ASN A 333 -1.14 -6.93 21.26
CA ASN A 333 -2.10 -5.85 21.48
C ASN A 333 -1.59 -4.84 22.53
N SER A 334 -1.03 -5.31 23.66
CA SER A 334 -0.43 -4.42 24.66
C SER A 334 0.71 -3.60 24.09
N TYR A 335 1.61 -4.23 23.32
CA TYR A 335 2.74 -3.56 22.70
C TYR A 335 2.31 -2.51 21.67
N ILE A 336 1.32 -2.82 20.83
CA ILE A 336 0.74 -1.85 19.89
C ILE A 336 0.14 -0.66 20.66
N ASN A 337 -0.58 -0.90 21.74
CA ASN A 337 -1.14 0.19 22.56
C ASN A 337 -0.06 1.03 23.22
N GLU A 338 1.07 0.46 23.62
CA GLU A 338 2.24 1.21 24.14
C GLU A 338 2.79 2.16 23.06
N ILE A 339 2.94 1.70 21.81
CA ILE A 339 3.36 2.52 20.67
C ILE A 339 2.35 3.65 20.43
N ILE A 340 1.07 3.36 20.29
CA ILE A 340 0.02 4.36 20.04
C ILE A 340 0.01 5.40 21.17
N ASN A 341 0.10 4.96 22.44
CA ASN A 341 0.08 5.86 23.58
C ASN A 341 1.33 6.74 23.67
N SER A 342 2.50 6.27 23.22
CA SER A 342 3.74 7.07 23.21
C SER A 342 3.65 8.29 22.29
N HIS A 343 2.82 8.23 21.27
CA HIS A 343 2.58 9.32 20.31
C HIS A 343 1.25 10.07 20.54
N SER A 344 0.46 9.67 21.53
CA SER A 344 -0.94 10.11 21.67
C SER A 344 -1.10 11.61 21.89
N ASP A 345 -0.22 12.24 22.67
CA ASP A 345 -0.33 13.68 22.98
C ASP A 345 -0.16 14.52 21.72
N GLU A 346 0.84 14.19 20.90
CA GLU A 346 1.12 14.85 19.62
C GLU A 346 0.01 14.57 18.59
N LEU A 347 -0.37 13.31 18.43
CA LEU A 347 -1.35 12.90 17.42
C LEU A 347 -2.76 13.41 17.69
N ASN A 348 -3.14 13.60 18.96
CA ASN A 348 -4.45 14.12 19.36
C ASN A 348 -4.53 15.66 19.37
N GLU A 349 -3.45 16.38 19.00
CA GLU A 349 -3.50 17.82 18.86
C GLU A 349 -4.64 18.23 17.91
N LYS A 350 -5.53 19.12 18.39
CA LYS A 350 -6.68 19.55 17.61
C LYS A 350 -6.30 20.59 16.58
N ILE A 351 -6.48 20.28 15.31
CA ILE A 351 -6.23 21.15 14.15
C ILE A 351 -7.50 21.94 13.74
N GLY A 352 -8.67 21.29 13.80
CA GLY A 352 -9.90 21.94 13.35
C GLY A 352 -11.16 21.08 13.55
N TYR A 353 -12.19 21.40 12.74
CA TYR A 353 -13.48 20.71 12.75
C TYR A 353 -14.13 20.70 11.36
N SER A 354 -14.75 19.58 10.99
CA SER A 354 -15.63 19.47 9.84
C SER A 354 -16.98 18.91 10.26
N ASP A 355 -18.10 19.47 9.75
CA ASP A 355 -19.43 18.94 10.03
C ASP A 355 -19.94 17.98 8.93
N PHE A 356 -19.09 17.65 7.95
CA PHE A 356 -19.34 16.68 6.87
C PHE A 356 -18.07 15.88 6.56
N ASN A 357 -18.23 14.77 5.86
CA ASN A 357 -17.10 13.98 5.37
C ASN A 357 -16.54 14.61 4.10
N LEU A 358 -15.21 14.60 3.97
CA LEU A 358 -14.52 14.85 2.71
C LEU A 358 -13.91 13.52 2.26
N ILE A 359 -14.21 13.10 1.05
CA ILE A 359 -13.98 11.74 0.59
C ILE A 359 -13.05 11.66 -0.60
N ILE A 360 -12.26 10.59 -0.64
CA ILE A 360 -11.50 10.11 -1.79
C ILE A 360 -11.95 8.69 -2.20
N ASN A 361 -12.64 7.98 -1.31
CA ASN A 361 -13.06 6.59 -1.50
C ASN A 361 -14.58 6.47 -1.63
N LEU A 362 -15.04 5.43 -2.33
CA LEU A 362 -16.45 5.06 -2.38
C LEU A 362 -16.88 4.24 -1.14
N ASP A 363 -15.94 3.52 -0.54
CA ASP A 363 -16.16 2.71 0.67
C ASP A 363 -14.88 2.60 1.52
N GLU A 364 -14.98 1.96 2.67
CA GLU A 364 -13.90 1.80 3.64
C GLU A 364 -13.02 0.54 3.38
N SER A 365 -13.10 -0.08 2.21
CA SER A 365 -12.39 -1.35 1.91
C SER A 365 -10.87 -1.20 1.81
N GLY A 366 -10.36 0.03 1.59
CA GLY A 366 -8.96 0.28 1.25
C GLY A 366 -8.58 -0.14 -0.17
N ASP A 367 -9.50 -0.72 -0.93
CA ASP A 367 -9.30 -1.10 -2.32
C ASP A 367 -9.13 0.15 -3.20
N SER A 368 -7.96 0.31 -3.84
CA SER A 368 -7.67 1.45 -4.71
C SER A 368 -8.65 1.56 -5.90
N SER A 369 -9.29 0.46 -6.30
CA SER A 369 -10.35 0.48 -7.32
C SER A 369 -11.60 1.24 -6.88
N LYS A 370 -11.76 1.50 -5.58
CA LYS A 370 -12.85 2.28 -4.98
C LYS A 370 -12.51 3.75 -4.78
N GLN A 371 -11.24 4.14 -4.96
CA GLN A 371 -10.82 5.53 -4.84
C GLN A 371 -11.33 6.34 -6.03
N ILE A 372 -12.29 7.25 -5.78
CA ILE A 372 -12.83 8.15 -6.81
C ILE A 372 -11.80 9.21 -7.22
N SER A 373 -10.96 9.67 -6.28
CA SER A 373 -9.92 10.66 -6.54
C SER A 373 -8.92 10.26 -7.61
N ARG A 374 -8.82 8.96 -7.94
CA ARG A 374 -7.91 8.43 -8.97
C ARG A 374 -8.46 8.50 -10.40
N SER A 375 -9.71 8.95 -10.57
CA SER A 375 -10.36 9.13 -11.88
C SER A 375 -11.32 10.30 -11.96
N GLU A 376 -11.58 10.99 -10.82
CA GLU A 376 -12.54 12.10 -10.74
C GLU A 376 -12.03 13.15 -9.73
N GLU A 377 -12.54 14.39 -9.84
CA GLU A 377 -12.37 15.43 -8.83
C GLU A 377 -12.95 14.96 -7.49
N SER A 378 -12.28 15.26 -6.38
CA SER A 378 -12.79 14.90 -5.06
C SER A 378 -12.71 16.06 -4.06
N THR A 379 -13.65 16.09 -3.12
CA THR A 379 -13.81 17.19 -2.15
C THR A 379 -12.60 17.35 -1.24
N LEU A 380 -11.97 16.25 -0.83
CA LEU A 380 -10.76 16.30 -0.01
C LEU A 380 -9.56 16.78 -0.82
N CYS A 381 -9.41 16.33 -2.06
CA CYS A 381 -8.34 16.76 -2.94
C CYS A 381 -8.44 18.27 -3.27
N ASP A 382 -9.67 18.80 -3.44
CA ASP A 382 -9.89 20.23 -3.60
C ASP A 382 -9.38 21.02 -2.41
N LEU A 383 -9.66 20.58 -1.19
CA LEU A 383 -9.24 21.23 0.05
C LEU A 383 -7.70 21.18 0.21
N VAL A 384 -7.09 20.03 -0.03
CA VAL A 384 -5.62 19.85 0.06
C VAL A 384 -4.91 20.68 -0.99
N ALA A 385 -5.37 20.64 -2.25
CA ALA A 385 -4.77 21.45 -3.32
C ALA A 385 -4.88 22.97 -3.05
N ASP A 386 -6.01 23.42 -2.46
CA ASP A 386 -6.16 24.82 -2.03
C ASP A 386 -5.17 25.19 -0.94
N ALA A 387 -4.93 24.28 0.03
CA ALA A 387 -3.98 24.50 1.10
C ALA A 387 -2.54 24.67 0.56
N ILE A 388 -2.09 23.76 -0.28
CA ILE A 388 -0.75 23.77 -0.88
C ILE A 388 -0.59 25.03 -1.76
N ARG A 389 -1.62 25.39 -2.54
CA ARG A 389 -1.60 26.60 -3.36
C ARG A 389 -1.50 27.88 -2.52
N ASP A 390 -2.29 28.01 -1.46
CA ASP A 390 -2.32 29.21 -0.60
C ASP A 390 -1.00 29.39 0.15
N ILE A 391 -0.49 28.33 0.77
CA ILE A 391 0.77 28.36 1.52
C ILE A 391 1.98 28.56 0.60
N GLY A 392 1.95 27.95 -0.60
CA GLY A 392 2.98 28.15 -1.61
C GLY A 392 2.91 29.48 -2.36
N ASP A 393 1.86 30.28 -2.14
CA ASP A 393 1.61 31.53 -2.88
C ASP A 393 1.66 31.34 -4.40
N GLY A 394 1.04 30.24 -4.90
CA GLY A 394 1.01 29.88 -6.31
C GLY A 394 -0.24 30.37 -7.03
N ASP A 395 -0.12 30.62 -8.35
CA ASP A 395 -1.27 30.80 -9.23
C ASP A 395 -2.05 29.48 -9.35
N ILE A 396 -1.32 28.37 -9.39
CA ILE A 396 -1.81 27.00 -9.62
C ILE A 396 -1.16 26.06 -8.61
N CYS A 397 -1.94 25.11 -8.10
CA CYS A 397 -1.41 23.89 -7.47
C CYS A 397 -1.78 22.67 -8.29
N MET A 398 -0.87 21.71 -8.34
CA MET A 398 -1.06 20.40 -8.96
C MET A 398 -0.51 19.33 -8.02
N ILE A 399 -1.34 18.36 -7.66
CA ILE A 399 -0.98 17.19 -6.86
C ILE A 399 -1.49 15.91 -7.53
N ASN A 400 -0.83 14.78 -7.32
CA ASN A 400 -1.33 13.50 -7.79
C ASN A 400 -2.30 12.87 -6.77
N ALA A 401 -3.28 12.13 -7.26
CA ALA A 401 -4.27 11.46 -6.39
C ALA A 401 -3.63 10.43 -5.44
N GLY A 402 -2.47 9.90 -5.79
CA GLY A 402 -1.71 8.96 -4.98
C GLY A 402 -1.18 9.54 -3.67
N SER A 403 -0.98 10.84 -3.59
CA SER A 403 -0.47 11.51 -2.37
C SER A 403 -1.50 11.55 -1.24
N ILE A 404 -2.80 11.46 -1.54
CA ILE A 404 -3.88 11.53 -0.55
C ILE A 404 -4.39 10.11 -0.25
N ARG A 405 -4.25 9.66 0.99
CA ARG A 405 -4.31 8.22 1.33
C ARG A 405 -5.59 7.79 2.05
N THR A 406 -6.34 8.68 2.69
CA THR A 406 -7.58 8.35 3.40
C THR A 406 -8.57 9.51 3.39
N ASP A 407 -9.83 9.22 3.75
CA ASP A 407 -10.89 10.22 3.88
C ASP A 407 -10.72 11.06 5.15
N LEU A 408 -11.24 12.29 5.13
CA LEU A 408 -11.44 13.10 6.34
C LEU A 408 -12.88 12.97 6.81
N LYS A 409 -13.09 12.30 7.93
CA LYS A 409 -14.42 12.09 8.51
C LYS A 409 -14.92 13.34 9.24
N LYS A 410 -16.23 13.52 9.28
CA LYS A 410 -16.92 14.53 10.08
C LYS A 410 -16.49 14.44 11.55
N GLY A 411 -16.19 15.57 12.17
CA GLY A 411 -15.81 15.67 13.58
C GLY A 411 -14.62 16.59 13.83
N ASN A 412 -13.96 16.42 14.97
CA ASN A 412 -12.69 17.07 15.24
C ASN A 412 -11.62 16.53 14.28
N ILE A 413 -10.82 17.45 13.78
CA ILE A 413 -9.65 17.16 12.95
C ILE A 413 -8.44 17.23 13.86
N THR A 414 -7.66 16.17 13.91
CA THR A 414 -6.44 16.07 14.73
C THR A 414 -5.20 16.00 13.84
N LEU A 415 -4.01 16.15 14.42
CA LEU A 415 -2.75 15.96 13.70
C LEU A 415 -2.68 14.55 13.11
N GLN A 416 -3.16 13.52 13.80
CA GLN A 416 -3.25 12.17 13.25
C GLN A 416 -4.02 12.14 11.93
N ASN A 417 -5.19 12.80 11.86
CA ASN A 417 -5.97 12.82 10.62
C ASN A 417 -5.20 13.47 9.47
N ILE A 418 -4.45 14.55 9.75
CA ILE A 418 -3.61 15.22 8.75
C ILE A 418 -2.53 14.28 8.23
N LEU A 419 -1.80 13.60 9.13
CA LEU A 419 -0.72 12.67 8.78
C LEU A 419 -1.24 11.38 8.12
N ASP A 420 -2.43 10.93 8.45
CA ASP A 420 -3.07 9.79 7.77
C ASP A 420 -3.51 10.13 6.35
N ILE A 421 -3.90 11.39 6.11
CA ILE A 421 -4.27 11.90 4.78
C ILE A 421 -3.03 12.11 3.91
N LEU A 422 -1.99 12.77 4.45
CA LEU A 422 -0.76 13.15 3.76
C LEU A 422 0.48 12.56 4.49
N PRO A 423 0.69 11.25 4.40
CA PRO A 423 1.72 10.58 5.21
C PRO A 423 3.15 10.72 4.68
N PHE A 424 3.33 11.32 3.50
CA PHE A 424 4.64 11.47 2.86
C PHE A 424 5.44 12.66 3.38
N SER A 425 4.76 13.68 3.90
CA SER A 425 5.38 14.92 4.39
C SER A 425 6.29 15.57 3.35
N ALA A 426 5.75 15.71 2.15
CA ALA A 426 6.47 16.21 1.00
C ALA A 426 6.69 17.73 1.08
N ASP A 427 7.92 18.20 0.83
CA ASP A 427 8.22 19.64 0.80
C ASP A 427 7.44 20.36 -0.30
N ILE A 428 6.94 21.55 -0.01
CA ILE A 428 6.28 22.39 -1.01
C ILE A 428 7.33 23.13 -1.82
N ILE A 429 7.32 22.90 -3.12
CA ILE A 429 8.22 23.50 -4.11
C ILE A 429 7.46 24.47 -5.00
N ILE A 430 8.11 25.58 -5.35
CA ILE A 430 7.56 26.59 -6.26
C ILE A 430 8.42 26.65 -7.52
N LYS A 431 7.78 26.55 -8.69
CA LYS A 431 8.44 26.72 -10.00
C LYS A 431 7.62 27.65 -10.90
N GLU A 432 8.28 28.41 -11.77
CA GLU A 432 7.62 29.15 -12.85
C GLU A 432 7.56 28.31 -14.12
N VAL A 433 6.38 27.83 -14.45
CA VAL A 433 6.16 26.86 -15.53
C VAL A 433 5.38 27.50 -16.68
N TYR A 434 5.81 27.27 -17.92
CA TYR A 434 5.07 27.73 -19.09
C TYR A 434 3.72 27.05 -19.22
N GLY A 435 2.69 27.79 -19.68
CA GLY A 435 1.37 27.25 -19.92
C GLY A 435 1.33 26.07 -20.88
N SER A 436 2.29 25.99 -21.83
CA SER A 436 2.45 24.81 -22.70
C SER A 436 2.72 23.53 -21.91
N ASP A 437 3.63 23.59 -20.94
CA ASP A 437 4.01 22.40 -20.15
C ASP A 437 2.96 22.09 -19.07
N ILE A 438 2.23 23.12 -18.59
CA ILE A 438 1.05 22.91 -17.74
C ILE A 438 -0.01 22.11 -18.52
N LEU A 439 -0.27 22.47 -19.79
CA LEU A 439 -1.21 21.71 -20.62
C LEU A 439 -0.73 20.28 -20.86
N ASP A 440 0.58 20.08 -21.08
CA ASP A 440 1.19 18.76 -21.24
C ASP A 440 1.05 17.93 -19.96
N ALA A 441 1.26 18.54 -18.78
CA ALA A 441 1.10 17.89 -17.50
C ALA A 441 -0.34 17.49 -17.22
N LEU A 442 -1.32 18.34 -17.55
CA LEU A 442 -2.73 17.99 -17.44
C LEU A 442 -3.09 16.81 -18.36
N GLU A 443 -2.59 16.83 -19.61
CA GLU A 443 -2.80 15.74 -20.57
C GLU A 443 -2.21 14.42 -20.07
N PHE A 444 -1.00 14.49 -19.46
CA PHE A 444 -0.30 13.36 -18.90
C PHE A 444 -1.02 12.79 -17.67
N GLY A 445 -1.46 13.63 -16.74
CA GLY A 445 -2.24 13.19 -15.57
C GLY A 445 -3.56 12.51 -15.92
N MET A 446 -4.13 12.85 -17.09
CA MET A 446 -5.39 12.28 -17.61
C MET A 446 -5.16 11.08 -18.56
N LYS A 447 -3.90 10.62 -18.75
CA LYS A 447 -3.52 9.60 -19.74
C LYS A 447 -4.36 8.32 -19.64
N TYR A 448 -4.61 7.84 -18.45
CA TYR A 448 -5.23 6.53 -18.22
C TYR A 448 -6.75 6.54 -18.13
N LEU A 449 -7.40 7.72 -18.10
CA LEU A 449 -8.85 7.76 -18.05
C LEU A 449 -9.49 6.92 -19.18
N PRO A 450 -10.53 6.12 -18.87
CA PRO A 450 -11.33 6.12 -17.64
C PRO A 450 -10.77 5.26 -16.50
N ASP A 451 -9.63 4.61 -16.67
CA ASP A 451 -9.02 3.76 -15.65
C ASP A 451 -8.48 4.62 -14.50
N LYS A 452 -8.47 4.06 -13.30
CA LYS A 452 -7.99 4.72 -12.09
C LYS A 452 -6.49 4.61 -11.97
N THR A 453 -5.83 5.73 -11.63
CA THR A 453 -4.39 5.80 -11.46
C THR A 453 -3.99 6.75 -10.34
N SER A 454 -2.89 6.44 -9.62
CA SER A 454 -2.27 7.34 -8.65
C SER A 454 -1.86 8.69 -9.25
N ARG A 455 -1.51 8.68 -10.52
CA ARG A 455 -1.06 9.81 -11.36
C ARG A 455 -2.17 10.81 -11.69
N PHE A 456 -3.46 10.45 -11.53
CA PHE A 456 -4.57 11.35 -11.81
C PHE A 456 -4.37 12.68 -11.08
N THR A 457 -4.41 13.79 -11.83
CA THR A 457 -4.02 15.10 -11.33
C THR A 457 -5.22 15.81 -10.70
N GLN A 458 -5.09 16.16 -9.42
CA GLN A 458 -6.00 17.04 -8.71
C GLN A 458 -5.42 18.46 -8.68
N VAL A 459 -6.25 19.50 -8.75
CA VAL A 459 -5.76 20.86 -9.02
C VAL A 459 -6.43 21.95 -8.17
N SER A 460 -5.72 23.08 -8.00
CA SER A 460 -6.27 24.35 -7.50
C SER A 460 -5.80 25.53 -8.35
N GLY A 461 -6.62 26.57 -8.47
CA GLY A 461 -6.34 27.76 -9.27
C GLY A 461 -6.49 27.59 -10.78
N ILE A 462 -6.74 26.38 -11.26
CA ILE A 462 -6.93 26.02 -12.66
C ILE A 462 -8.18 25.13 -12.80
N SER A 463 -8.85 25.22 -13.94
CA SER A 463 -9.96 24.35 -14.32
C SER A 463 -9.86 23.92 -15.77
N PHE A 464 -10.36 22.73 -16.11
CA PHE A 464 -10.28 22.17 -17.44
C PHE A 464 -11.33 21.08 -17.69
N LYS A 465 -11.47 20.71 -18.96
CA LYS A 465 -12.33 19.61 -19.40
C LYS A 465 -11.53 18.51 -20.06
N VAL A 466 -12.01 17.26 -19.93
CA VAL A 466 -11.39 16.08 -20.53
C VAL A 466 -12.39 15.32 -21.38
N ASN A 467 -12.05 15.07 -22.65
CA ASN A 467 -12.85 14.23 -23.54
C ASN A 467 -12.25 12.81 -23.60
N THR A 468 -12.83 11.87 -22.87
CA THR A 468 -12.32 10.49 -22.78
C THR A 468 -12.54 9.64 -24.05
N ARG A 469 -13.26 10.14 -25.05
CA ARG A 469 -13.41 9.48 -26.36
C ARG A 469 -12.18 9.58 -27.23
N ILE A 470 -11.36 10.60 -26.99
CA ILE A 470 -10.09 10.75 -27.69
C ILE A 470 -9.10 9.82 -27.01
N LYS A 471 -8.41 8.96 -27.79
CA LYS A 471 -7.34 8.13 -27.26
C LYS A 471 -6.24 9.05 -26.72
N SER A 472 -5.63 8.72 -25.58
CA SER A 472 -4.56 9.54 -25.03
C SER A 472 -3.43 9.72 -26.05
N PRO A 473 -3.04 10.97 -26.36
CA PRO A 473 -1.94 11.28 -27.28
C PRO A 473 -0.58 11.35 -26.58
N VAL A 474 -0.51 10.97 -25.30
CA VAL A 474 0.71 11.01 -24.49
C VAL A 474 1.66 9.89 -24.89
N VAL A 475 2.90 10.24 -25.15
CA VAL A 475 4.03 9.33 -25.36
C VAL A 475 4.90 9.34 -24.12
N VAL A 476 5.24 8.17 -23.62
CA VAL A 476 6.14 7.95 -22.48
C VAL A 476 7.33 7.09 -22.93
N ASP A 477 8.41 7.11 -22.16
CA ASP A 477 9.53 6.18 -22.33
C ASP A 477 9.29 4.85 -21.56
N ASN A 478 10.31 4.01 -21.52
CA ASN A 478 10.24 2.70 -20.84
C ASN A 478 10.17 2.80 -19.31
N GLU A 479 10.46 3.96 -18.75
CA GLU A 479 10.35 4.27 -17.32
C GLU A 479 9.03 4.99 -16.98
N GLU A 480 8.09 5.04 -17.94
CA GLU A 480 6.83 5.81 -17.87
C GLU A 480 7.00 7.32 -17.68
N MET A 481 8.18 7.85 -17.95
CA MET A 481 8.42 9.29 -17.90
C MET A 481 7.80 9.95 -19.13
N PHE A 482 7.22 11.13 -18.94
CA PHE A 482 6.65 11.89 -20.03
C PHE A 482 7.71 12.26 -21.08
N VAL A 483 7.42 12.01 -22.34
CA VAL A 483 8.28 12.41 -23.46
C VAL A 483 7.66 13.55 -24.26
N LYS A 484 6.41 13.41 -24.70
CA LYS A 484 5.70 14.41 -25.53
C LYS A 484 4.20 14.10 -25.63
N VAL A 485 3.47 15.05 -26.17
CA VAL A 485 2.10 14.83 -26.66
C VAL A 485 2.12 14.80 -28.18
N GLU A 486 1.57 13.74 -28.80
CA GLU A 486 1.56 13.54 -30.25
C GLU A 486 0.16 13.12 -30.73
N GLY A 487 -0.62 14.09 -31.22
CA GLY A 487 -1.98 13.88 -31.68
C GLY A 487 -2.99 14.88 -31.10
N GLU A 488 -4.27 14.51 -31.20
CA GLU A 488 -5.37 15.33 -30.68
C GLU A 488 -5.44 15.21 -29.16
N ARG A 489 -5.45 16.35 -28.48
CA ARG A 489 -5.52 16.41 -27.01
C ARG A 489 -6.90 16.07 -26.47
N ARG A 490 -6.92 15.37 -25.34
CA ARG A 490 -8.15 15.10 -24.55
C ARG A 490 -8.53 16.28 -23.68
N VAL A 491 -7.52 17.02 -23.16
CA VAL A 491 -7.66 18.17 -22.27
C VAL A 491 -7.93 19.44 -23.08
N TYR A 492 -9.00 20.17 -22.72
CA TYR A 492 -9.41 21.38 -23.40
C TYR A 492 -10.14 22.34 -22.44
N ASP A 493 -10.47 23.55 -22.90
CA ASP A 493 -11.13 24.61 -22.13
C ASP A 493 -10.40 24.93 -20.80
N VAL A 494 -9.05 24.97 -20.86
CA VAL A 494 -8.20 25.18 -19.68
C VAL A 494 -8.21 26.66 -19.29
N LYS A 495 -8.49 26.95 -18.01
CA LYS A 495 -8.56 28.30 -17.45
C LYS A 495 -7.78 28.40 -16.15
N VAL A 496 -7.00 29.47 -15.98
CA VAL A 496 -6.28 29.83 -14.77
C VAL A 496 -6.89 31.10 -14.21
N GLY A 497 -7.36 31.07 -12.97
CA GLY A 497 -8.07 32.21 -12.37
C GLY A 497 -9.31 32.66 -13.14
N GLY A 498 -9.94 31.75 -13.92
CA GLY A 498 -11.08 32.02 -14.78
C GLY A 498 -10.74 32.47 -16.21
N GLU A 499 -9.50 32.84 -16.48
CA GLU A 499 -9.03 33.28 -17.79
C GLU A 499 -8.42 32.11 -18.58
N LYS A 500 -8.53 32.15 -19.92
CA LYS A 500 -7.97 31.09 -20.78
C LYS A 500 -6.46 30.97 -20.57
N LEU A 501 -5.96 29.72 -20.46
CA LEU A 501 -4.53 29.43 -20.33
C LEU A 501 -3.75 30.03 -21.50
N ASP A 502 -2.74 30.87 -21.16
CA ASP A 502 -1.77 31.38 -22.14
C ASP A 502 -0.55 30.47 -22.19
N MET A 503 -0.35 29.81 -23.31
CA MET A 503 0.71 28.83 -23.55
C MET A 503 2.13 29.41 -23.43
N LYS A 504 2.28 30.72 -23.60
CA LYS A 504 3.58 31.43 -23.59
C LYS A 504 3.86 32.14 -22.27
N LYS A 505 2.85 32.28 -21.43
CA LYS A 505 2.99 32.86 -20.08
C LYS A 505 3.57 31.82 -19.15
N LYS A 506 4.44 32.23 -18.22
CA LYS A 506 4.81 31.45 -17.06
C LYS A 506 3.82 31.69 -15.94
N TYR A 507 3.44 30.64 -15.26
CA TYR A 507 2.60 30.65 -14.07
C TYR A 507 3.40 30.14 -12.87
N ARG A 508 3.19 30.74 -11.73
CA ARG A 508 3.76 30.30 -10.47
C ARG A 508 2.99 29.07 -9.98
N MET A 509 3.63 27.92 -9.97
CA MET A 509 3.02 26.65 -9.57
C MET A 509 3.55 26.18 -8.23
N SER A 510 2.64 25.78 -7.36
CA SER A 510 2.93 25.07 -6.11
C SER A 510 2.73 23.56 -6.32
N PHE A 511 3.72 22.78 -5.90
CA PHE A 511 3.73 21.32 -5.97
C PHE A 511 4.21 20.74 -4.64
N ASP A 512 4.00 19.47 -4.43
CA ASP A 512 4.89 18.67 -3.60
C ASP A 512 6.22 18.42 -4.35
N ASN A 513 7.32 18.19 -3.62
CA ASN A 513 8.63 17.95 -4.22
C ASN A 513 8.67 16.67 -5.08
N TYR A 514 7.76 15.72 -4.84
CA TYR A 514 7.62 14.49 -5.63
C TYR A 514 7.24 14.80 -7.08
N ILE A 515 6.12 15.51 -7.29
CA ILE A 515 5.68 15.92 -8.64
C ILE A 515 6.63 16.95 -9.25
N ALA A 516 7.12 17.90 -8.43
CA ALA A 516 8.06 18.93 -8.90
C ALA A 516 9.33 18.35 -9.52
N ASN A 517 9.78 17.18 -9.06
CA ASN A 517 11.02 16.52 -9.48
C ASN A 517 10.77 15.27 -10.35
N GLY A 518 9.61 15.18 -10.98
CA GLY A 518 9.31 14.16 -11.98
C GLY A 518 8.65 12.89 -11.46
N GLY A 519 8.26 12.86 -10.19
CA GLY A 519 7.51 11.74 -9.61
C GLY A 519 6.25 11.43 -10.42
N ASP A 520 5.79 10.18 -10.37
CA ASP A 520 4.72 9.65 -11.22
C ASP A 520 4.94 9.87 -12.73
N GLY A 521 6.19 10.21 -13.16
CA GLY A 521 6.55 10.43 -14.56
C GLY A 521 6.37 11.86 -15.07
N PHE A 522 6.10 12.86 -14.22
CA PHE A 522 5.95 14.28 -14.59
C PHE A 522 7.27 14.97 -14.95
N SER A 523 8.10 14.33 -15.79
CA SER A 523 9.46 14.78 -16.18
C SER A 523 9.50 16.18 -16.82
N MET A 524 8.37 16.69 -17.34
CA MET A 524 8.30 18.04 -17.93
C MET A 524 8.64 19.14 -16.93
N PHE A 525 8.55 18.88 -15.62
CA PHE A 525 8.89 19.89 -14.59
C PHE A 525 10.37 19.92 -14.23
N ASN A 526 11.18 18.90 -14.58
CA ASN A 526 12.60 18.80 -14.22
C ASN A 526 13.48 19.92 -14.83
N LYS A 527 13.06 20.50 -15.96
CA LYS A 527 13.78 21.59 -16.64
C LYS A 527 13.60 22.95 -15.97
N TYR A 528 12.72 23.08 -15.00
CA TYR A 528 12.45 24.32 -14.30
C TYR A 528 13.18 24.37 -12.97
N GLU A 529 13.88 25.49 -12.73
CA GLU A 529 14.52 25.74 -11.45
C GLU A 529 13.48 26.01 -10.37
N GLU A 530 13.77 25.58 -9.16
CA GLU A 530 13.06 25.95 -7.97
C GLU A 530 13.32 27.41 -7.61
N ILE A 531 12.27 28.22 -7.50
CA ILE A 531 12.39 29.66 -7.21
C ILE A 531 12.17 30.00 -5.73
N SER A 532 11.56 29.10 -4.98
CA SER A 532 11.34 29.26 -3.55
C SER A 532 11.07 27.90 -2.93
N ASN A 533 11.77 27.60 -1.84
CA ASN A 533 11.40 26.56 -0.89
C ASN A 533 10.57 27.23 0.23
N VAL A 534 9.35 26.82 0.39
CA VAL A 534 8.42 27.38 1.38
C VAL A 534 8.79 26.96 2.79
N LEU A 535 9.75 26.04 2.96
CA LEU A 535 10.16 25.42 4.22
C LEU A 535 8.97 24.83 5.01
N LYS A 536 7.99 24.31 4.29
CA LYS A 536 6.79 23.67 4.80
C LYS A 536 6.51 22.41 4.00
N THR A 537 6.07 21.39 4.70
CA THR A 537 5.59 20.17 4.07
C THR A 537 4.10 20.28 3.71
N ASP A 538 3.61 19.41 2.87
CA ASP A 538 2.21 19.36 2.42
C ASP A 538 1.23 19.17 3.61
N ASN A 539 1.57 18.30 4.57
CA ASN A 539 0.77 18.09 5.78
C ASN A 539 0.83 19.28 6.74
N GLU A 540 2.00 19.93 6.93
CA GLU A 540 2.08 21.19 7.67
C GLU A 540 1.25 22.29 7.02
N ALA A 541 1.32 22.44 5.69
CA ALA A 541 0.53 23.42 4.95
C ALA A 541 -0.97 23.15 5.10
N PHE A 542 -1.37 21.88 5.04
CA PHE A 542 -2.76 21.49 5.23
C PHE A 542 -3.27 21.82 6.63
N ALA A 543 -2.47 21.53 7.67
CA ALA A 543 -2.79 21.90 9.05
C ALA A 543 -2.89 23.42 9.23
N ILE A 544 -1.90 24.20 8.77
CA ILE A 544 -1.86 25.67 8.84
C ILE A 544 -3.07 26.28 8.11
N TYR A 545 -3.38 25.78 6.91
CA TYR A 545 -4.52 26.26 6.14
C TYR A 545 -5.84 26.08 6.89
N ILE A 546 -6.06 24.92 7.51
CA ILE A 546 -7.26 24.70 8.32
C ILE A 546 -7.28 25.61 9.54
N GLN A 547 -6.17 25.71 10.29
CA GLN A 547 -6.10 26.47 11.53
C GLN A 547 -6.21 27.98 11.29
N GLU A 548 -5.40 28.53 10.38
CA GLU A 548 -5.21 29.95 10.22
C GLU A 548 -6.08 30.56 9.13
N LYS A 549 -6.20 29.90 7.96
CA LYS A 549 -6.95 30.46 6.83
C LYS A 549 -8.44 30.17 6.89
N LEU A 550 -8.80 29.00 7.43
CA LEU A 550 -10.19 28.60 7.63
C LEU A 550 -10.68 28.79 9.08
N ASN A 551 -9.85 29.38 9.96
CA ASN A 551 -10.17 29.58 11.38
C ASN A 551 -10.65 28.30 12.08
N GLY A 552 -10.05 27.16 11.75
CA GLY A 552 -10.31 25.85 12.34
C GLY A 552 -11.62 25.18 11.92
N ILE A 553 -12.36 25.72 10.94
CA ILE A 553 -13.65 25.14 10.50
C ILE A 553 -13.66 24.98 8.99
N ILE A 554 -13.90 23.75 8.52
CA ILE A 554 -14.03 23.50 7.08
C ILE A 554 -15.35 24.12 6.57
N PRO A 555 -15.28 25.05 5.59
CA PRO A 555 -16.47 25.73 5.10
C PRO A 555 -17.29 24.89 4.13
N ASP A 556 -18.59 25.17 4.06
CA ASP A 556 -19.59 24.43 3.27
C ASP A 556 -19.27 24.29 1.77
N ARG A 557 -18.44 25.18 1.22
CA ARG A 557 -18.03 25.06 -0.20
C ARG A 557 -17.34 23.74 -0.53
N TYR A 558 -16.77 23.03 0.45
CA TYR A 558 -16.12 21.73 0.24
C TYR A 558 -17.06 20.53 0.45
N ARG A 559 -18.38 20.74 0.64
CA ARG A 559 -19.34 19.61 0.66
C ARG A 559 -19.47 18.94 -0.68
N GLU A 560 -19.26 19.69 -1.76
CA GLU A 560 -19.33 19.22 -3.13
C GLU A 560 -18.04 19.61 -3.86
N VAL A 561 -17.70 18.88 -4.91
CA VAL A 561 -16.57 19.20 -5.79
C VAL A 561 -16.75 20.56 -6.44
N GLN A 562 -15.65 21.27 -6.69
CA GLN A 562 -15.65 22.66 -7.15
C GLN A 562 -15.86 22.79 -8.68
N GLY A 563 -15.89 21.66 -9.41
CA GLY A 563 -16.01 21.63 -10.87
C GLY A 563 -14.76 22.08 -11.61
N ARG A 564 -13.60 21.84 -11.00
CA ARG A 564 -12.28 22.15 -11.59
C ARG A 564 -11.93 21.19 -12.71
N ILE A 565 -12.38 19.92 -12.60
CA ILE A 565 -12.11 18.84 -13.54
C ILE A 565 -13.44 18.29 -14.05
N VAL A 566 -13.75 18.56 -15.31
CA VAL A 566 -15.00 18.09 -15.94
C VAL A 566 -14.68 16.98 -16.94
N ILE A 567 -15.06 15.75 -16.63
CA ILE A 567 -14.86 14.60 -17.50
C ILE A 567 -16.10 14.40 -18.36
N GLU A 568 -15.94 14.53 -19.69
CA GLU A 568 -17.01 14.31 -20.65
C GLU A 568 -16.90 12.90 -21.23
N ASP A 569 -17.71 11.98 -20.67
CA ASP A 569 -17.97 10.68 -21.29
C ASP A 569 -19.36 10.68 -21.92
N LYS A 570 -19.43 10.69 -23.24
CA LYS A 570 -20.71 10.63 -23.96
C LYS A 570 -21.10 9.20 -24.35
N LYS A 571 -20.99 8.24 -23.45
CA LYS A 571 -21.69 6.96 -23.54
C LYS A 571 -22.95 6.93 -22.67
N SER A 572 -23.74 7.99 -22.62
CA SER A 572 -25.07 7.94 -22.03
C SER A 572 -26.17 8.28 -23.07
N SER A 573 -26.27 7.49 -24.11
CA SER A 573 -27.47 7.49 -24.96
C SER A 573 -28.44 6.35 -24.64
N ASP A 574 -28.29 5.66 -23.50
CA ASP A 574 -29.22 4.61 -23.05
C ASP A 574 -29.56 4.70 -21.56
N SER A 575 -29.81 5.89 -21.05
CA SER A 575 -30.66 6.04 -19.88
C SER A 575 -31.68 7.13 -20.16
N PHE A 576 -32.92 6.72 -20.49
CA PHE A 576 -34.08 7.54 -20.28
C PHE A 576 -34.25 7.85 -18.79
N GLY A 577 -33.29 8.60 -18.24
CA GLY A 577 -33.41 9.27 -16.98
C GLY A 577 -34.21 10.55 -17.20
N VAL A 578 -35.53 10.47 -17.01
CA VAL A 578 -36.35 11.65 -16.90
C VAL A 578 -35.85 12.42 -15.69
N ASN A 579 -35.05 13.46 -15.91
CA ASN A 579 -34.68 14.44 -14.89
C ASN A 579 -35.96 15.21 -14.48
N LEU A 580 -36.79 14.58 -13.68
CA LEU A 580 -37.92 15.18 -13.01
C LEU A 580 -37.41 15.97 -11.81
N THR A 581 -37.20 17.27 -11.99
CA THR A 581 -37.00 18.17 -10.84
C THR A 581 -38.17 17.96 -9.86
N MET A 582 -37.90 18.08 -8.54
CA MET A 582 -38.91 17.92 -7.47
C MET A 582 -40.22 18.68 -7.78
N SER A 583 -40.15 19.83 -8.44
CA SER A 583 -41.28 20.62 -8.93
C SER A 583 -42.13 19.88 -9.99
N LYS A 584 -41.55 19.04 -10.86
CA LYS A 584 -42.27 18.24 -11.84
C LYS A 584 -42.91 16.99 -11.24
N ILE A 585 -42.24 16.39 -10.24
CA ILE A 585 -42.77 15.25 -9.48
C ILE A 585 -44.00 15.68 -8.69
N ILE A 586 -43.98 16.84 -8.04
CA ILE A 586 -45.12 17.40 -7.30
C ILE A 586 -46.30 17.71 -8.27
N LYS A 587 -46.03 18.21 -9.48
CA LYS A 587 -47.10 18.44 -10.49
C LYS A 587 -47.72 17.14 -11.02
N ILE A 588 -46.93 16.07 -11.17
CA ILE A 588 -47.47 14.76 -11.61
C ILE A 588 -48.29 14.12 -10.48
N ILE A 589 -47.87 14.21 -9.23
CA ILE A 589 -48.62 13.71 -8.06
C ILE A 589 -49.95 14.49 -7.93
N LEU A 590 -49.95 15.83 -8.10
CA LEU A 590 -51.15 16.63 -8.07
C LEU A 590 -52.13 16.28 -9.23
N LEU A 591 -51.62 15.96 -10.42
CA LEU A 591 -52.48 15.55 -11.56
C LEU A 591 -53.12 14.18 -11.33
N ILE A 592 -52.40 13.24 -10.71
CA ILE A 592 -52.94 11.90 -10.39
C ILE A 592 -53.98 11.98 -9.28
N THR A 593 -53.81 12.91 -8.30
CA THR A 593 -54.80 13.11 -7.21
C THR A 593 -56.08 13.83 -7.66
N ILE A 594 -56.07 14.47 -8.83
CA ILE A 594 -57.24 15.11 -9.43
C ILE A 594 -58.02 14.14 -10.38
N LEU A 595 -57.34 13.04 -10.76
CA LEU A 595 -57.93 12.02 -11.68
C LEU A 595 -58.39 10.74 -10.97
N LEU A 596 -58.16 10.63 -9.67
CA LEU A 596 -58.71 9.64 -8.74
C LEU A 596 -59.78 10.29 -7.85
#